data_4b0420616c0f764b5d48fa85951b4f2d
#
_entry.id   4b0420616c0f764b5d48fa85951b4f2d
#
_cell.length_a   1.000
_cell.length_b   1.000
_cell.length_c   1.000
_cell.angle_alpha   90.00
_cell.angle_beta   90.00
_cell.angle_gamma   90.00
#
_symmetry.space_group_name_H-M   'P 1'
#
loop_
_entity.id
_entity.type
_entity.pdbx_description
1 polymer ?
#
loop_
_entity_poly.entity_id
_entity_poly.type
_entity_poly.pdbx_seq_one_letter_code
_entity_poly.pdbx_strand_id
1 'polypeptide(L)'
;MKYIYSLIFVLSVSINAQDYEPKYEVDANKAEYYVGTFNDNKDVDDLTAWYGKFAKWAESKDGTYDNMTVAILQPYFHSELDEVEVLWVNTWPTPSEQFNGIETWITGGGAKLLESLPVTNSRQVDTWQWVVSEPASTDAGNMMYATYADCSMAEGYTARQVYDAYKDFAVYAASQGDTVGRKMIFPDAGMALPDGVDFIRLMYTSSISERGKNAELFYEKLYGSEAYDNLQGFSCTNARSYSGMAMQ
;
A
#
# COMPACT_ATOMS: atom_id res chain seq x y z
N MET A 1 -18.59 -49.57 -48.58
CA MET A 1 -17.90 -48.52 -47.86
C MET A 1 -18.44 -48.44 -46.45
N LYS A 2 -17.66 -48.89 -45.46
CA LYS A 2 -18.04 -48.79 -44.03
C LYS A 2 -17.31 -47.61 -43.44
N TYR A 3 -18.04 -46.60 -42.98
CA TYR A 3 -17.47 -45.45 -42.24
C TYR A 3 -17.37 -45.82 -40.77
N ILE A 4 -16.12 -45.86 -40.26
CA ILE A 4 -15.78 -46.02 -38.84
C ILE A 4 -15.75 -44.61 -38.26
N TYR A 5 -16.71 -44.24 -37.40
CA TYR A 5 -16.66 -43.04 -36.60
C TYR A 5 -15.82 -43.33 -35.37
N SER A 6 -14.60 -42.76 -35.32
CA SER A 6 -13.77 -42.71 -34.09
C SER A 6 -14.34 -41.65 -33.14
N LEU A 7 -14.89 -42.09 -32.03
CA LEU A 7 -15.33 -41.23 -30.93
C LEU A 7 -14.07 -40.86 -30.13
N ILE A 8 -13.61 -39.62 -30.27
CA ILE A 8 -12.56 -39.07 -29.41
C ILE A 8 -13.19 -38.65 -28.08
N PHE A 9 -12.93 -39.43 -27.05
CA PHE A 9 -13.28 -39.07 -25.66
C PHE A 9 -12.25 -38.05 -25.17
N VAL A 10 -12.64 -36.76 -25.14
CA VAL A 10 -11.88 -35.74 -24.45
C VAL A 10 -12.13 -35.90 -22.95
N LEU A 11 -11.20 -36.54 -22.28
CA LEU A 11 -11.15 -36.52 -20.81
C LEU A 11 -10.80 -35.08 -20.37
N SER A 12 -11.84 -34.32 -19.99
CA SER A 12 -11.65 -33.10 -19.23
C SER A 12 -11.12 -33.48 -17.84
N VAL A 13 -9.82 -33.32 -17.65
CA VAL A 13 -9.20 -33.34 -16.32
C VAL A 13 -9.68 -32.08 -15.63
N SER A 14 -10.72 -32.22 -14.79
CA SER A 14 -11.04 -31.19 -13.82
C SER A 14 -9.86 -31.11 -12.84
N ILE A 15 -9.02 -30.12 -12.98
CA ILE A 15 -8.05 -29.75 -11.94
C ILE A 15 -8.94 -29.27 -10.77
N ASN A 16 -9.13 -30.13 -9.78
CA ASN A 16 -9.68 -29.74 -8.51
C ASN A 16 -8.72 -28.67 -7.96
N ALA A 17 -9.15 -27.42 -7.94
CA ALA A 17 -8.57 -26.44 -7.04
C ALA A 17 -8.72 -27.04 -5.64
N GLN A 18 -7.63 -27.54 -5.09
CA GLN A 18 -7.58 -28.05 -3.73
C GLN A 18 -8.15 -26.94 -2.85
N ASP A 19 -9.18 -27.22 -2.06
CA ASP A 19 -9.80 -26.24 -1.17
C ASP A 19 -8.71 -25.67 -0.25
N TYR A 20 -8.19 -24.49 -0.62
CA TYR A 20 -7.17 -23.81 0.17
C TYR A 20 -7.84 -23.24 1.41
N GLU A 21 -7.46 -23.73 2.58
CA GLU A 21 -7.91 -23.19 3.86
C GLU A 21 -6.98 -22.03 4.29
N PRO A 22 -7.51 -20.81 4.37
CA PRO A 22 -6.73 -19.64 4.79
C PRO A 22 -6.18 -19.80 6.20
N LYS A 23 -4.90 -19.49 6.37
CA LYS A 23 -4.21 -19.59 7.67
C LYS A 23 -4.46 -18.38 8.58
N TYR A 24 -4.55 -17.20 7.99
CA TYR A 24 -4.76 -15.94 8.72
C TYR A 24 -6.02 -15.23 8.24
N GLU A 25 -6.71 -14.54 9.12
CA GLU A 25 -7.69 -13.53 8.70
C GLU A 25 -6.96 -12.34 8.08
N VAL A 26 -7.54 -11.75 7.01
CA VAL A 26 -6.98 -10.55 6.40
C VAL A 26 -7.38 -9.35 7.24
N ASP A 27 -6.38 -8.66 7.77
CA ASP A 27 -6.55 -7.33 8.33
C ASP A 27 -6.48 -6.33 7.16
N ALA A 28 -7.62 -5.71 6.84
CA ALA A 28 -7.74 -4.84 5.67
C ALA A 28 -8.21 -3.44 6.06
N ASN A 29 -7.56 -2.44 5.48
CA ASN A 29 -7.95 -1.05 5.58
C ASN A 29 -8.12 -0.40 4.20
N LYS A 30 -8.74 0.78 4.16
CA LYS A 30 -8.81 1.62 2.96
C LYS A 30 -7.70 2.65 2.96
N ALA A 31 -7.24 3.04 1.76
CA ALA A 31 -6.34 4.18 1.64
C ALA A 31 -6.56 4.94 0.34
N GLU A 32 -6.42 6.26 0.42
CA GLU A 32 -6.46 7.17 -0.70
C GLU A 32 -5.06 7.71 -0.96
N TYR A 33 -4.64 7.65 -2.21
CA TYR A 33 -3.36 8.18 -2.67
C TYR A 33 -3.58 9.37 -3.58
N TYR A 34 -3.00 10.50 -3.23
CA TYR A 34 -3.00 11.72 -4.04
C TYR A 34 -1.58 11.97 -4.51
N VAL A 35 -1.35 11.79 -5.81
CA VAL A 35 -0.05 11.97 -6.46
C VAL A 35 -0.06 13.31 -7.19
N GLY A 36 0.99 14.11 -7.03
CA GLY A 36 1.04 15.41 -7.69
C GLY A 36 2.41 16.06 -7.70
N THR A 37 2.40 17.29 -8.19
CA THR A 37 3.55 18.19 -8.22
C THR A 37 3.22 19.48 -7.50
N PHE A 38 4.23 20.15 -6.95
CA PHE A 38 4.05 21.45 -6.31
C PHE A 38 3.72 22.52 -7.38
N ASN A 39 2.85 23.46 -7.02
CA ASN A 39 2.58 24.64 -7.83
C ASN A 39 3.81 25.56 -7.83
N ASP A 40 3.89 26.50 -8.78
CA ASP A 40 5.00 27.43 -8.90
C ASP A 40 5.36 28.10 -7.57
N ASN A 41 6.63 28.03 -7.20
CA ASN A 41 7.20 28.56 -5.95
C ASN A 41 6.56 27.98 -4.67
N LYS A 42 6.06 26.75 -4.73
CA LYS A 42 5.53 25.98 -3.59
C LYS A 42 6.42 24.78 -3.30
N ASP A 43 6.37 24.31 -2.05
CA ASP A 43 7.15 23.18 -1.57
C ASP A 43 6.42 22.40 -0.46
N VAL A 44 7.14 21.48 0.16
CA VAL A 44 6.59 20.63 1.24
C VAL A 44 6.23 21.43 2.50
N ASP A 45 6.88 22.56 2.76
CA ASP A 45 6.56 23.39 3.90
C ASP A 45 5.22 24.10 3.70
N ASP A 46 4.93 24.56 2.47
CA ASP A 46 3.62 25.09 2.09
C ASP A 46 2.52 24.05 2.24
N LEU A 47 2.79 22.78 1.84
CA LEU A 47 1.83 21.70 1.97
C LEU A 47 1.60 21.30 3.44
N THR A 48 2.65 21.29 4.24
CA THR A 48 2.56 21.08 5.70
C THR A 48 1.73 22.18 6.37
N ALA A 49 1.92 23.43 5.96
CA ALA A 49 1.11 24.55 6.43
C ALA A 49 -0.36 24.44 5.99
N TRP A 50 -0.60 23.93 4.78
CA TRP A 50 -1.95 23.66 4.29
C TRP A 50 -2.60 22.50 5.05
N TYR A 51 -1.84 21.43 5.36
CA TYR A 51 -2.30 20.35 6.23
C TYR A 51 -2.84 20.88 7.57
N GLY A 52 -2.17 21.85 8.18
CA GLY A 52 -2.68 22.49 9.41
C GLY A 52 -4.06 23.14 9.26
N LYS A 53 -4.40 23.66 8.07
CA LYS A 53 -5.75 24.17 7.79
C LYS A 53 -6.75 23.01 7.62
N PHE A 54 -6.34 21.93 6.95
CA PHE A 54 -7.15 20.73 6.80
C PHE A 54 -7.43 20.09 8.18
N ALA A 55 -6.41 19.87 9.00
CA ALA A 55 -6.54 19.28 10.32
C ALA A 55 -7.51 20.08 11.21
N LYS A 56 -7.37 21.42 11.24
CA LYS A 56 -8.28 22.30 11.97
C LYS A 56 -9.71 22.23 11.45
N TRP A 57 -9.91 22.09 10.14
CA TRP A 57 -11.23 21.88 9.56
C TRP A 57 -11.77 20.50 9.95
N ALA A 58 -10.98 19.44 9.87
CA ALA A 58 -11.33 18.07 10.21
C ALA A 58 -11.72 17.94 11.70
N GLU A 59 -10.98 18.54 12.62
CA GLU A 59 -11.31 18.63 14.06
C GLU A 59 -12.72 19.20 14.33
N SER A 60 -13.23 20.04 13.43
CA SER A 60 -14.58 20.63 13.55
C SER A 60 -15.70 19.71 13.05
N LYS A 61 -15.42 18.44 12.71
CA LYS A 61 -16.35 17.52 12.04
C LYS A 61 -16.80 16.35 12.92
N ASP A 62 -17.03 16.61 14.20
CA ASP A 62 -17.67 15.68 15.15
C ASP A 62 -17.04 14.25 15.14
N GLY A 63 -15.70 14.18 15.09
CA GLY A 63 -14.96 12.91 15.14
C GLY A 63 -14.91 12.13 13.83
N THR A 64 -15.44 12.66 12.72
CA THR A 64 -15.45 11.98 11.42
C THR A 64 -14.03 11.55 10.96
N TYR A 65 -13.00 12.30 11.34
CA TYR A 65 -11.61 12.08 10.91
C TYR A 65 -10.69 11.57 12.02
N ASP A 66 -11.23 11.21 13.20
CA ASP A 66 -10.41 10.84 14.37
C ASP A 66 -9.54 9.60 14.13
N ASN A 67 -10.03 8.65 13.33
CA ASN A 67 -9.34 7.40 13.04
C ASN A 67 -8.59 7.43 11.70
N MET A 68 -8.64 8.52 10.94
CA MET A 68 -7.89 8.67 9.71
C MET A 68 -6.43 8.98 10.03
N THR A 69 -5.51 8.30 9.39
CA THR A 69 -4.09 8.67 9.44
C THR A 69 -3.66 9.33 8.13
N VAL A 70 -2.72 10.25 8.22
CA VAL A 70 -2.21 11.00 7.07
C VAL A 70 -0.69 10.90 7.01
N ALA A 71 -0.15 10.65 5.82
CA ALA A 71 1.27 10.80 5.55
C ALA A 71 1.50 11.69 4.33
N ILE A 72 2.51 12.57 4.42
CA ILE A 72 2.99 13.38 3.30
C ILE A 72 4.40 12.93 2.98
N LEU A 73 4.58 12.37 1.78
CA LEU A 73 5.82 11.74 1.34
C LEU A 73 6.32 12.42 0.06
N GLN A 74 7.63 12.50 -0.09
CA GLN A 74 8.31 12.95 -1.32
C GLN A 74 9.13 11.80 -1.90
N PRO A 75 9.23 11.67 -3.24
CA PRO A 75 10.06 10.65 -3.87
C PRO A 75 11.53 10.83 -3.48
N TYR A 76 12.22 9.71 -3.25
CA TYR A 76 13.63 9.69 -2.90
C TYR A 76 14.44 8.90 -3.94
N PHE A 77 14.30 7.58 -3.99
CA PHE A 77 14.80 6.75 -5.11
C PHE A 77 13.63 6.44 -6.05
N HIS A 78 13.51 7.23 -7.10
CA HIS A 78 12.39 7.20 -8.03
C HIS A 78 12.85 7.56 -9.44
N SER A 79 12.31 6.88 -10.47
CA SER A 79 12.68 7.11 -11.87
C SER A 79 11.99 8.33 -12.50
N GLU A 80 10.91 8.82 -11.90
CA GLU A 80 10.01 9.84 -12.46
C GLU A 80 9.95 11.07 -11.53
N LEU A 81 11.11 11.60 -11.14
CA LEU A 81 11.20 12.73 -10.21
C LEU A 81 10.58 14.01 -10.76
N ASP A 82 10.53 14.17 -12.10
CA ASP A 82 9.95 15.34 -12.75
C ASP A 82 8.40 15.27 -12.81
N GLU A 83 7.82 14.09 -12.60
CA GLU A 83 6.37 13.87 -12.71
C GLU A 83 5.69 13.71 -11.35
N VAL A 84 6.46 13.35 -10.31
CA VAL A 84 5.96 13.10 -8.96
C VAL A 84 6.85 13.80 -7.95
N GLU A 85 6.32 14.82 -7.28
CA GLU A 85 7.04 15.54 -6.22
C GLU A 85 6.44 15.29 -4.84
N VAL A 86 5.17 14.86 -4.80
CA VAL A 86 4.45 14.58 -3.57
C VAL A 86 3.51 13.40 -3.70
N LEU A 87 3.45 12.62 -2.64
CA LEU A 87 2.49 11.56 -2.41
C LEU A 87 1.82 11.82 -1.05
N TRP A 88 0.56 12.24 -1.08
CA TRP A 88 -0.26 12.35 0.12
C TRP A 88 -1.07 11.06 0.26
N VAL A 89 -1.07 10.47 1.44
CA VAL A 89 -1.76 9.21 1.73
C VAL A 89 -2.68 9.40 2.92
N ASN A 90 -3.99 9.18 2.72
CA ASN A 90 -4.94 8.99 3.80
C ASN A 90 -5.16 7.50 4.02
N THR A 91 -5.18 7.06 5.27
CA THR A 91 -5.51 5.67 5.61
C THR A 91 -6.71 5.66 6.55
N TRP A 92 -7.67 4.78 6.29
CA TRP A 92 -8.92 4.65 7.01
C TRP A 92 -9.11 3.22 7.51
N PRO A 93 -9.52 3.01 8.77
CA PRO A 93 -9.76 1.65 9.28
C PRO A 93 -10.81 0.89 8.49
N THR A 94 -11.87 1.57 8.07
CA THR A 94 -13.00 0.94 7.38
C THR A 94 -13.49 1.74 6.17
N PRO A 95 -14.13 1.09 5.17
CA PRO A 95 -14.80 1.80 4.08
C PRO A 95 -15.89 2.77 4.55
N SER A 96 -16.61 2.40 5.61
CA SER A 96 -17.68 3.27 6.14
C SER A 96 -17.12 4.57 6.67
N GLU A 97 -15.99 4.55 7.36
CA GLU A 97 -15.33 5.78 7.84
C GLU A 97 -14.79 6.61 6.67
N GLN A 98 -14.16 5.96 5.68
CA GLN A 98 -13.68 6.63 4.48
C GLN A 98 -14.80 7.37 3.74
N PHE A 99 -15.88 6.66 3.39
CA PHE A 99 -16.97 7.28 2.62
C PHE A 99 -17.75 8.31 3.42
N ASN A 100 -17.89 8.16 4.74
CA ASN A 100 -18.40 9.21 5.61
C ASN A 100 -17.49 10.45 5.62
N GLY A 101 -16.18 10.25 5.63
CA GLY A 101 -15.19 11.32 5.48
C GLY A 101 -15.32 12.06 4.16
N ILE A 102 -15.44 11.32 3.03
CA ILE A 102 -15.65 11.91 1.69
C ILE A 102 -16.96 12.70 1.62
N GLU A 103 -18.07 12.16 2.14
CA GLU A 103 -19.35 12.87 2.18
C GLU A 103 -19.24 14.17 3.00
N THR A 104 -18.61 14.09 4.18
CA THR A 104 -18.36 15.25 5.03
C THR A 104 -17.46 16.29 4.36
N TRP A 105 -16.45 15.84 3.61
CA TRP A 105 -15.59 16.73 2.81
C TRP A 105 -16.39 17.51 1.78
N ILE A 106 -17.25 16.83 1.02
CA ILE A 106 -18.05 17.43 -0.06
C ILE A 106 -19.11 18.38 0.53
N THR A 107 -19.86 17.93 1.53
CA THR A 107 -21.02 18.66 2.07
C THR A 107 -20.64 19.66 3.17
N GLY A 108 -19.55 19.39 3.89
CA GLY A 108 -19.10 20.17 5.05
C GLY A 108 -18.17 21.34 4.73
N GLY A 109 -17.99 21.68 3.45
CA GLY A 109 -17.21 22.83 3.00
C GLY A 109 -15.70 22.60 2.90
N GLY A 110 -15.23 21.36 3.02
CA GLY A 110 -13.81 20.99 2.86
C GLY A 110 -13.25 21.36 1.49
N ALA A 111 -14.05 21.20 0.43
CA ALA A 111 -13.65 21.53 -0.94
C ALA A 111 -13.16 22.99 -1.12
N LYS A 112 -13.57 23.92 -0.26
CA LYS A 112 -13.05 25.31 -0.29
C LYS A 112 -11.55 25.39 0.06
N LEU A 113 -11.03 24.42 0.79
CA LEU A 113 -9.59 24.38 1.13
C LEU A 113 -8.72 24.15 -0.12
N LEU A 114 -9.29 23.49 -1.16
CA LEU A 114 -8.58 23.24 -2.41
C LEU A 114 -8.17 24.53 -3.13
N GLU A 115 -8.86 25.64 -2.91
CA GLU A 115 -8.51 26.96 -3.49
C GLU A 115 -7.09 27.41 -3.08
N SER A 116 -6.59 26.90 -1.95
CA SER A 116 -5.24 27.23 -1.43
C SER A 116 -4.32 26.03 -1.36
N LEU A 117 -4.66 24.91 -2.00
CA LEU A 117 -3.82 23.72 -2.05
C LEU A 117 -2.55 24.05 -2.88
N PRO A 118 -1.33 23.87 -2.32
CA PRO A 118 -0.09 24.20 -3.01
C PRO A 118 0.37 23.11 -4.00
N VAL A 119 -0.49 22.14 -4.30
CA VAL A 119 -0.19 20.97 -5.15
C VAL A 119 -1.26 20.84 -6.22
N THR A 120 -0.82 20.48 -7.41
CA THR A 120 -1.70 20.00 -8.49
C THR A 120 -1.65 18.48 -8.50
N ASN A 121 -2.77 17.84 -8.14
CA ASN A 121 -2.87 16.39 -8.17
C ASN A 121 -3.04 15.90 -9.62
N SER A 122 -2.12 15.04 -10.05
CA SER A 122 -2.19 14.35 -11.34
C SER A 122 -2.98 13.04 -11.27
N ARG A 123 -3.08 12.45 -10.08
CA ARG A 123 -3.75 11.17 -9.86
C ARG A 123 -4.33 11.10 -8.44
N GLN A 124 -5.51 10.50 -8.35
CA GLN A 124 -6.16 10.15 -7.07
C GLN A 124 -6.59 8.70 -7.18
N VAL A 125 -6.19 7.88 -6.21
CA VAL A 125 -6.42 6.43 -6.25
C VAL A 125 -7.01 5.98 -4.93
N ASP A 126 -8.12 5.28 -4.99
CA ASP A 126 -8.70 4.54 -3.87
C ASP A 126 -8.20 3.10 -3.88
N THR A 127 -7.85 2.57 -2.71
CA THR A 127 -7.25 1.24 -2.60
C THR A 127 -7.75 0.47 -1.39
N TRP A 128 -7.72 -0.86 -1.53
CA TRP A 128 -7.67 -1.77 -0.40
C TRP A 128 -6.22 -2.08 -0.05
N GLN A 129 -5.91 -2.12 1.24
CA GLN A 129 -4.62 -2.52 1.76
C GLN A 129 -4.79 -3.71 2.70
N TRP A 130 -4.13 -4.82 2.40
CA TRP A 130 -4.06 -5.96 3.30
C TRP A 130 -2.80 -5.84 4.14
N VAL A 131 -2.96 -5.72 5.46
CA VAL A 131 -1.88 -5.50 6.41
C VAL A 131 -1.19 -6.82 6.73
N VAL A 132 0.06 -6.95 6.31
CA VAL A 132 0.91 -8.13 6.57
C VAL A 132 1.65 -7.96 7.89
N SER A 133 2.23 -6.80 8.15
CA SER A 133 2.83 -6.42 9.44
C SER A 133 2.75 -4.91 9.65
N GLU A 134 2.70 -4.50 10.91
CA GLU A 134 2.80 -3.09 11.28
C GLU A 134 4.26 -2.69 11.56
N PRO A 135 4.62 -1.41 11.39
CA PRO A 135 5.94 -0.90 11.75
C PRO A 135 6.07 -0.75 13.28
N ALA A 136 7.25 -0.38 13.76
CA ALA A 136 7.49 -0.16 15.18
C ALA A 136 6.63 0.98 15.77
N SER A 137 6.29 1.98 14.97
CA SER A 137 5.41 3.11 15.34
C SER A 137 4.83 3.74 14.09
N THR A 138 3.65 4.36 14.25
CA THR A 138 2.98 5.21 13.25
C THR A 138 2.71 6.60 13.82
N ASP A 139 3.38 6.99 14.92
CA ASP A 139 3.15 8.27 15.60
C ASP A 139 3.37 9.46 14.68
N ALA A 140 2.52 10.46 14.84
CA ALA A 140 2.64 11.73 14.12
C ALA A 140 4.00 12.40 14.40
N GLY A 141 4.56 13.03 13.37
CA GLY A 141 5.89 13.64 13.41
C GLY A 141 7.05 12.69 13.11
N ASN A 142 6.81 11.38 12.99
CA ASN A 142 7.85 10.44 12.57
C ASN A 142 8.23 10.65 11.11
N MET A 143 9.53 10.63 10.84
CA MET A 143 10.10 10.68 9.49
C MET A 143 10.09 9.28 8.89
N MET A 144 9.05 8.96 8.16
CA MET A 144 8.83 7.66 7.52
C MET A 144 9.74 7.43 6.31
N TYR A 145 10.01 6.16 6.01
CA TYR A 145 10.54 5.72 4.73
C TYR A 145 9.68 4.60 4.18
N ALA A 146 9.17 4.78 2.97
CA ALA A 146 8.28 3.85 2.31
C ALA A 146 8.87 3.38 0.97
N THR A 147 8.76 2.10 0.65
CA THR A 147 9.16 1.52 -0.64
C THR A 147 7.95 0.79 -1.23
N TYR A 148 7.54 1.21 -2.40
CA TYR A 148 6.52 0.55 -3.21
C TYR A 148 7.18 -0.27 -4.31
N ALA A 149 6.61 -1.42 -4.65
CA ALA A 149 7.07 -2.24 -5.77
C ALA A 149 5.89 -2.91 -6.45
N ASP A 150 5.94 -3.04 -7.77
CA ASP A 150 4.93 -3.70 -8.58
C ASP A 150 5.16 -5.21 -8.52
N CYS A 151 4.14 -5.97 -8.12
CA CYS A 151 4.28 -7.39 -7.86
C CYS A 151 3.33 -8.23 -8.72
N SER A 152 3.87 -9.34 -9.24
CA SER A 152 3.12 -10.35 -9.99
C SER A 152 3.03 -11.63 -9.16
N MET A 153 1.85 -12.24 -9.14
CA MET A 153 1.68 -13.55 -8.53
C MET A 153 2.20 -14.65 -9.46
N ALA A 154 2.79 -15.67 -8.89
CA ALA A 154 3.20 -16.85 -9.65
C ALA A 154 1.96 -17.64 -10.13
N GLU A 155 2.09 -18.33 -11.25
CA GLU A 155 1.00 -19.15 -11.80
C GLU A 155 0.50 -20.17 -10.76
N GLY A 156 -0.83 -20.23 -10.60
CA GLY A 156 -1.50 -21.12 -9.66
C GLY A 156 -1.63 -20.58 -8.23
N TYR A 157 -1.04 -19.41 -7.92
CA TYR A 157 -1.24 -18.77 -6.64
C TYR A 157 -2.42 -17.79 -6.66
N THR A 158 -3.12 -17.71 -5.55
CA THR A 158 -4.14 -16.68 -5.28
C THR A 158 -3.56 -15.60 -4.35
N ALA A 159 -4.15 -14.42 -4.36
CA ALA A 159 -3.75 -13.33 -3.45
C ALA A 159 -3.78 -13.78 -1.97
N ARG A 160 -4.72 -14.68 -1.63
CA ARG A 160 -4.85 -15.21 -0.29
C ARG A 160 -3.67 -16.11 0.11
N GLN A 161 -3.23 -16.98 -0.78
CA GLN A 161 -2.05 -17.84 -0.54
C GLN A 161 -0.77 -17.01 -0.43
N VAL A 162 -0.64 -15.98 -1.27
CA VAL A 162 0.48 -15.03 -1.20
C VAL A 162 0.46 -14.26 0.13
N TYR A 163 -0.72 -13.80 0.56
CA TYR A 163 -0.86 -13.12 1.85
C TYR A 163 -0.41 -14.00 3.02
N ASP A 164 -0.86 -15.25 3.06
CA ASP A 164 -0.53 -16.17 4.15
C ASP A 164 0.97 -16.50 4.19
N ALA A 165 1.60 -16.75 3.03
CA ALA A 165 3.05 -16.97 2.95
C ALA A 165 3.84 -15.70 3.36
N TYR A 166 3.37 -14.52 2.96
CA TYR A 166 4.01 -13.27 3.33
C TYR A 166 3.83 -12.94 4.82
N LYS A 167 2.68 -13.29 5.40
CA LYS A 167 2.42 -13.15 6.84
C LYS A 167 3.31 -14.09 7.67
N ASP A 168 3.49 -15.35 7.23
CA ASP A 168 4.42 -16.29 7.86
C ASP A 168 5.85 -15.74 7.90
N PHE A 169 6.32 -15.22 6.77
CA PHE A 169 7.62 -14.57 6.71
C PHE A 169 7.70 -13.36 7.65
N ALA A 170 6.67 -12.51 7.67
CA ALA A 170 6.65 -11.32 8.52
C ALA A 170 6.66 -11.67 10.01
N VAL A 171 5.94 -12.71 10.43
CA VAL A 171 5.96 -13.23 11.82
C VAL A 171 7.35 -13.72 12.19
N TYR A 172 8.00 -14.49 11.32
CA TYR A 172 9.37 -14.92 11.54
C TYR A 172 10.33 -13.73 11.63
N ALA A 173 10.26 -12.80 10.67
CA ALA A 173 11.10 -11.61 10.64
C ALA A 173 10.97 -10.79 11.94
N ALA A 174 9.74 -10.56 12.41
CA ALA A 174 9.49 -9.87 13.68
C ALA A 174 10.14 -10.59 14.87
N SER A 175 10.15 -11.94 14.88
CA SER A 175 10.82 -12.72 15.92
C SER A 175 12.34 -12.55 15.93
N GLN A 176 12.91 -12.09 14.80
CA GLN A 176 14.33 -11.79 14.67
C GLN A 176 14.66 -10.30 14.95
N GLY A 177 13.65 -9.48 15.22
CA GLY A 177 13.78 -8.06 15.52
C GLY A 177 13.48 -7.11 14.35
N ASP A 178 12.89 -7.62 13.26
CA ASP A 178 12.42 -6.80 12.14
C ASP A 178 11.22 -5.93 12.57
N THR A 179 11.25 -4.65 12.19
CA THR A 179 10.22 -3.65 12.52
C THR A 179 9.57 -3.04 11.28
N VAL A 180 9.67 -3.72 10.14
CA VAL A 180 9.11 -3.25 8.88
C VAL A 180 7.60 -3.46 8.84
N GLY A 181 6.84 -2.40 8.59
CA GLY A 181 5.45 -2.50 8.17
C GLY A 181 5.37 -2.99 6.73
N ARG A 182 4.43 -3.90 6.44
CA ARG A 182 4.24 -4.50 5.12
C ARG A 182 2.77 -4.53 4.77
N LYS A 183 2.44 -4.12 3.54
CA LYS A 183 1.09 -4.20 3.01
C LYS A 183 1.07 -4.70 1.57
N MET A 184 0.01 -5.37 1.20
CA MET A 184 -0.37 -5.64 -0.19
C MET A 184 -1.48 -4.67 -0.56
N ILE A 185 -1.29 -3.89 -1.64
CA ILE A 185 -2.19 -2.82 -2.05
C ILE A 185 -2.88 -3.21 -3.35
N PHE A 186 -4.20 -3.15 -3.35
CA PHE A 186 -5.07 -3.45 -4.49
C PHE A 186 -5.87 -2.19 -4.85
N PRO A 187 -5.69 -1.60 -6.04
CA PRO A 187 -6.52 -0.48 -6.48
C PRO A 187 -8.00 -0.88 -6.55
N ASP A 188 -8.86 0.00 -6.05
CA ASP A 188 -10.31 -0.11 -6.12
C ASP A 188 -10.87 0.83 -7.20
N ALA A 189 -10.39 2.10 -7.19
CA ALA A 189 -10.77 3.09 -8.19
C ALA A 189 -9.62 4.07 -8.48
N GLY A 190 -9.68 4.76 -9.64
CA GLY A 190 -8.74 5.83 -10.02
C GLY A 190 -7.46 5.36 -10.72
N MET A 191 -7.15 4.06 -10.71
CA MET A 191 -5.99 3.49 -11.38
C MET A 191 -6.25 2.02 -11.76
N ALA A 192 -5.78 1.62 -12.95
CA ALA A 192 -5.55 0.22 -13.29
C ALA A 192 -4.08 -0.12 -13.04
N LEU A 193 -3.81 -1.34 -12.58
CA LEU A 193 -2.44 -1.86 -12.52
C LEU A 193 -1.91 -2.11 -13.94
N PRO A 194 -0.60 -1.96 -14.18
CA PRO A 194 0.02 -2.36 -15.44
C PRO A 194 -0.21 -3.85 -15.74
N ASP A 195 -0.13 -4.23 -17.02
CA ASP A 195 -0.24 -5.63 -17.43
C ASP A 195 0.79 -6.51 -16.70
N GLY A 196 0.32 -7.62 -16.15
CA GLY A 196 1.14 -8.57 -15.39
C GLY A 196 1.46 -8.14 -13.96
N VAL A 197 0.90 -7.04 -13.47
CA VAL A 197 0.97 -6.64 -12.06
C VAL A 197 -0.34 -6.98 -11.37
N ASP A 198 -0.28 -7.72 -10.29
CA ASP A 198 -1.46 -8.17 -9.54
C ASP A 198 -1.72 -7.32 -8.28
N PHE A 199 -0.65 -6.78 -7.67
CA PHE A 199 -0.73 -5.89 -6.52
C PHE A 199 0.52 -5.03 -6.37
N ILE A 200 0.43 -3.97 -5.56
CA ILE A 200 1.59 -3.19 -5.17
C ILE A 200 1.99 -3.59 -3.75
N ARG A 201 3.26 -3.98 -3.56
CA ARG A 201 3.82 -4.21 -2.25
C ARG A 201 4.29 -2.89 -1.65
N LEU A 202 3.85 -2.58 -0.44
CA LEU A 202 4.40 -1.52 0.39
C LEU A 202 5.24 -2.12 1.52
N MET A 203 6.44 -1.60 1.69
CA MET A 203 7.29 -1.79 2.88
C MET A 203 7.62 -0.41 3.45
N TYR A 204 7.40 -0.21 4.76
CA TYR A 204 7.62 1.10 5.38
C TYR A 204 8.15 0.96 6.81
N THR A 205 8.88 1.98 7.24
CA THR A 205 9.48 2.06 8.57
C THR A 205 9.14 3.41 9.21
N SER A 206 9.10 3.44 10.54
CA SER A 206 8.81 4.64 11.33
C SER A 206 9.95 5.66 11.36
N SER A 207 11.13 5.28 10.83
CA SER A 207 12.22 6.22 10.59
C SER A 207 13.12 5.75 9.44
N ILE A 208 13.85 6.70 8.83
CA ILE A 208 14.82 6.38 7.77
C ILE A 208 15.96 5.52 8.32
N SER A 209 16.39 5.76 9.56
CA SER A 209 17.44 4.97 10.20
C SER A 209 17.03 3.52 10.45
N GLU A 210 15.77 3.28 10.79
CA GLU A 210 15.24 1.91 10.92
C GLU A 210 15.25 1.16 9.60
N ARG A 211 15.02 1.84 8.47
CA ARG A 211 15.14 1.20 7.15
C ARG A 211 16.54 0.61 6.94
N GLY A 212 17.60 1.32 7.38
CA GLY A 212 18.98 0.83 7.32
C GLY A 212 19.19 -0.40 8.20
N LYS A 213 18.79 -0.33 9.48
CA LYS A 213 18.91 -1.43 10.44
C LYS A 213 18.16 -2.68 9.98
N ASN A 214 16.94 -2.52 9.46
CA ASN A 214 16.18 -3.65 8.92
C ASN A 214 16.81 -4.23 7.65
N ALA A 215 17.50 -3.42 6.83
CA ALA A 215 18.25 -3.93 5.68
C ALA A 215 19.45 -4.79 6.12
N GLU A 216 20.20 -4.35 7.14
CA GLU A 216 21.28 -5.16 7.73
C GLU A 216 20.74 -6.47 8.31
N LEU A 217 19.68 -6.40 9.14
CA LEU A 217 19.01 -7.55 9.71
C LEU A 217 18.55 -8.55 8.64
N PHE A 218 18.02 -8.05 7.51
CA PHE A 218 17.57 -8.89 6.41
C PHE A 218 18.70 -9.77 5.88
N TYR A 219 19.87 -9.19 5.59
CA TYR A 219 21.00 -9.94 5.07
C TYR A 219 21.68 -10.81 6.12
N GLU A 220 21.68 -10.40 7.39
CA GLU A 220 22.32 -11.16 8.47
C GLU A 220 21.51 -12.36 8.95
N LYS A 221 20.17 -12.27 8.94
CA LYS A 221 19.33 -13.27 9.62
C LYS A 221 18.16 -13.79 8.78
N LEU A 222 17.63 -13.00 7.85
CA LEU A 222 16.41 -13.37 7.14
C LEU A 222 16.71 -13.99 5.76
N TYR A 223 17.63 -13.41 5.01
CA TYR A 223 18.01 -13.90 3.69
C TYR A 223 18.62 -15.31 3.81
N GLY A 224 18.07 -16.27 3.03
CA GLY A 224 18.50 -17.68 3.08
C GLY A 224 17.99 -18.44 4.31
N SER A 225 17.10 -17.87 5.13
CA SER A 225 16.38 -18.62 6.14
C SER A 225 15.28 -19.47 5.51
N GLU A 226 14.85 -20.55 6.19
CA GLU A 226 13.72 -21.37 5.74
C GLU A 226 12.44 -20.53 5.52
N ALA A 227 12.19 -19.55 6.37
CA ALA A 227 11.05 -18.66 6.23
C ALA A 227 11.14 -17.78 4.97
N TYR A 228 12.35 -17.35 4.59
CA TYR A 228 12.58 -16.63 3.34
C TYR A 228 12.43 -17.55 2.12
N ASP A 229 12.96 -18.76 2.18
CA ASP A 229 12.86 -19.75 1.09
C ASP A 229 11.39 -20.19 0.88
N ASN A 230 10.58 -20.17 1.93
CA ASN A 230 9.14 -20.45 1.88
C ASN A 230 8.30 -19.22 1.45
N LEU A 231 8.88 -18.02 1.36
CA LEU A 231 8.22 -16.83 0.83
C LEU A 231 8.10 -16.95 -0.70
N GLN A 232 7.14 -17.73 -1.15
CA GLN A 232 6.89 -18.02 -2.55
C GLN A 232 5.57 -17.42 -3.03
N GLY A 233 5.31 -17.55 -4.32
CA GLY A 233 4.04 -17.18 -4.90
C GLY A 233 3.96 -15.77 -5.47
N PHE A 234 5.02 -14.94 -5.34
CA PHE A 234 5.07 -13.64 -6.00
C PHE A 234 6.50 -13.15 -6.23
N SER A 235 6.65 -12.25 -7.18
CA SER A 235 7.89 -11.51 -7.43
C SER A 235 7.57 -10.03 -7.65
N CYS A 236 8.52 -9.15 -7.32
CA CYS A 236 8.30 -7.71 -7.44
C CYS A 236 9.43 -7.02 -8.20
N THR A 237 9.05 -6.03 -8.99
CA THR A 237 9.93 -5.18 -9.80
C THR A 237 9.62 -3.70 -9.56
N ASN A 238 10.29 -2.80 -10.26
CA ASN A 238 10.00 -1.37 -10.25
C ASN A 238 9.90 -0.79 -8.82
N ALA A 239 10.88 -1.11 -7.97
CA ALA A 239 10.93 -0.58 -6.61
C ALA A 239 11.22 0.92 -6.65
N ARG A 240 10.37 1.69 -5.96
CA ARG A 240 10.47 3.14 -5.82
C ARG A 240 10.25 3.55 -4.38
N SER A 241 11.03 4.50 -3.88
CA SER A 241 10.95 4.89 -2.47
C SER A 241 10.66 6.35 -2.26
N TYR A 242 10.06 6.58 -1.13
CA TYR A 242 9.60 7.88 -0.67
C TYR A 242 10.06 8.09 0.78
N SER A 243 10.27 9.34 1.16
CA SER A 243 10.47 9.73 2.55
C SER A 243 9.60 10.92 2.89
N GLY A 244 9.19 11.03 4.12
CA GLY A 244 8.33 12.13 4.57
C GLY A 244 7.77 11.88 5.96
N MET A 245 6.71 12.58 6.31
CA MET A 245 6.22 12.61 7.68
C MET A 245 4.85 11.95 7.81
N ALA A 246 4.67 11.19 8.91
CA ALA A 246 3.35 10.90 9.43
C ALA A 246 2.80 12.19 10.05
N MET A 247 1.61 12.61 9.63
CA MET A 247 1.01 13.88 10.05
C MET A 247 -0.02 13.68 11.16
N GLN A 248 -0.73 12.54 11.12
CA GLN A 248 -1.73 12.12 12.09
C GLN A 248 -1.77 10.60 12.13
#